data_c4370219cb4f4d78fc72a3ba592bdce4
#
_entry.id   c4370219cb4f4d78fc72a3ba592bdce4
#
_cell.length_a   1.000
_cell.length_b   1.000
_cell.length_c   1.000
_cell.angle_alpha   90.00
_cell.angle_beta   90.00
_cell.angle_gamma   90.00
#
_symmetry.space_group_name_H-M   'P 1'
#
loop_
_entity.id
_entity.type
_entity.pdbx_description
1 polymer ?
#
loop_
_entity_poly.entity_id
_entity_poly.type
_entity_poly.pdbx_seq_one_letter_code
_entity_poly.pdbx_strand_id
1 'polypeptide(L)' 'MRNITKQLQNLYSWTQFYQERGDKSKIRKCQTEIAQLKQAFNELKTKKK' A
#
# COMPACT_ATOMS: atom_id res chain seq x y z
N MET A 1 7.35 1.18 16.91
CA MET A 1 7.70 1.61 15.67
C MET A 1 6.88 1.05 14.56
N ARG A 2 6.45 1.81 13.61
CA ARG A 2 5.68 1.31 12.55
C ARG A 2 6.51 0.89 11.41
N ASN A 3 6.25 -0.17 10.79
CA ASN A 3 7.03 -0.64 9.68
C ASN A 3 6.21 -0.46 8.41
N ILE A 4 6.16 0.75 7.93
CA ILE A 4 5.38 1.06 6.75
C ILE A 4 5.89 0.30 5.55
N THR A 5 7.18 0.13 5.44
CA THR A 5 7.75 -0.60 4.32
C THR A 5 7.21 -2.02 4.28
N LYS A 6 7.14 -2.65 5.43
CA LYS A 6 6.64 -4.00 5.48
C LYS A 6 5.17 -4.05 5.12
N GLN A 7 4.40 -3.07 5.55
CA GLN A 7 3.00 -3.03 5.21
C GLN A 7 2.83 -2.86 3.71
N LEU A 8 3.65 -2.03 3.09
CA LEU A 8 3.59 -1.86 1.65
C LEU A 8 3.91 -3.16 0.93
N GLN A 9 4.91 -3.87 1.39
CA GLN A 9 5.26 -5.13 0.77
C GLN A 9 4.12 -6.12 0.88
N ASN A 10 3.45 -6.15 2.02
CA ASN A 10 2.32 -7.04 2.18
C ASN A 10 1.21 -6.69 1.21
N LEU A 11 0.93 -5.39 1.06
CA LEU A 11 -0.12 -4.96 0.16
C LEU A 11 0.23 -5.30 -1.28
N TYR A 12 1.48 -5.13 -1.66
CA TYR A 12 1.89 -5.46 -3.01
C TYR A 12 1.71 -6.95 -3.27
N SER A 13 2.07 -7.77 -2.30
CA SER A 13 1.91 -9.21 -2.44
C SER A 13 0.44 -9.57 -2.60
N TRP A 14 -0.41 -8.99 -1.78
CA TRP A 14 -1.83 -9.27 -1.88
C TRP A 14 -2.40 -8.79 -3.20
N THR A 15 -1.94 -7.64 -3.68
CA THR A 15 -2.40 -7.13 -4.94
C THR A 15 -2.08 -8.11 -6.06
N GLN A 16 -0.86 -8.62 -6.04
CA GLN A 16 -0.46 -9.57 -7.06
C GLN A 16 -1.31 -10.83 -6.98
N PHE A 17 -1.56 -11.28 -5.78
CA PHE A 17 -2.39 -12.47 -5.58
C PHE A 17 -3.78 -12.26 -6.17
N TYR A 18 -4.39 -11.11 -5.91
CA TYR A 18 -5.71 -10.84 -6.42
C TYR A 18 -5.70 -10.63 -7.92
N GLN A 19 -4.62 -10.10 -8.46
CA GLN A 19 -4.51 -9.93 -9.89
C GLN A 19 -4.55 -11.27 -10.59
N GLU A 20 -3.88 -12.25 -10.04
CA GLU A 20 -3.88 -13.56 -10.64
C GLU A 20 -5.26 -14.19 -10.56
N ARG A 21 -6.01 -13.86 -9.55
CA ARG A 21 -7.35 -14.38 -9.43
C ARG A 21 -8.37 -13.56 -10.19
N GLY A 22 -8.00 -12.40 -10.65
CA GLY A 22 -8.92 -11.55 -11.37
C GLY A 22 -9.91 -10.83 -10.48
N ASP A 23 -9.56 -10.65 -9.22
CA ASP A 23 -10.48 -10.02 -8.27
C ASP A 23 -10.29 -8.51 -8.30
N LYS A 24 -10.95 -7.85 -9.21
CA LYS A 24 -10.74 -6.42 -9.39
C LYS A 24 -11.15 -5.60 -8.18
N SER A 25 -12.19 -6.00 -7.50
CA SER A 25 -12.62 -5.26 -6.34
C SER A 25 -11.54 -5.21 -5.27
N LYS A 26 -10.92 -6.36 -5.02
CA LYS A 26 -9.88 -6.41 -4.03
C LYS A 26 -8.63 -5.68 -4.49
N ILE A 27 -8.33 -5.76 -5.77
CA ILE A 27 -7.18 -5.04 -6.31
C ILE A 27 -7.38 -3.55 -6.07
N ARG A 28 -8.58 -3.05 -6.32
CA ARG A 28 -8.84 -1.65 -6.14
C ARG A 28 -8.65 -1.24 -4.70
N LYS A 29 -9.14 -2.06 -3.77
CA LYS A 29 -8.95 -1.75 -2.36
C LYS A 29 -7.49 -1.72 -1.99
N CYS A 30 -6.73 -2.68 -2.45
CA CYS A 30 -5.31 -2.71 -2.15
C CYS A 30 -4.60 -1.48 -2.70
N GLN A 31 -4.95 -1.08 -3.91
CA GLN A 31 -4.32 0.08 -4.51
C GLN A 31 -4.63 1.34 -3.72
N THR A 32 -5.86 1.45 -3.23
CA THR A 32 -6.22 2.60 -2.42
C THR A 32 -5.39 2.63 -1.15
N GLU A 33 -5.24 1.50 -0.50
CA GLU A 33 -4.47 1.46 0.73
C GLU A 33 -3.00 1.74 0.47
N ILE A 34 -2.49 1.23 -0.63
CA ILE A 34 -1.10 1.50 -0.98
C ILE A 34 -0.90 3.00 -1.17
N ALA A 35 -1.83 3.64 -1.86
CA ALA A 35 -1.71 5.06 -2.10
C ALA A 35 -1.75 5.84 -0.78
N GLN A 36 -2.61 5.42 0.13
CA GLN A 36 -2.69 6.10 1.41
C GLN A 36 -1.41 5.91 2.21
N LEU A 37 -0.84 4.73 2.20
CA LEU A 37 0.40 4.50 2.90
C LEU A 37 1.54 5.30 2.30
N LYS A 38 1.59 5.36 0.99
CA LYS A 38 2.64 6.13 0.35
C LYS A 38 2.51 7.60 0.69
N GLN A 39 1.29 8.09 0.74
CA GLN A 39 1.09 9.48 1.06
C GLN A 39 1.52 9.76 2.51
N ALA A 40 1.17 8.89 3.42
CA ALA A 40 1.56 9.05 4.80
C ALA A 40 3.08 9.03 4.94
N PHE A 41 3.71 8.10 4.24
CA PHE A 41 5.15 7.98 4.28
C PHE A 41 5.80 9.26 3.74
N ASN A 42 5.24 9.78 2.65
CA ASN A 42 5.77 10.98 2.05
C ASN A 42 5.61 12.18 2.97
N GLU A 43 4.50 12.26 3.66
CA GLU A 43 4.28 13.36 4.58
C GLU A 43 5.25 13.30 5.74
N LEU A 44 5.57 12.12 6.20
CA LEU A 44 6.55 12.00 7.27
C LEU A 44 7.90 12.50 6.81
N LYS A 45 8.24 12.26 5.55
CA LYS A 45 9.51 12.72 5.06
C LYS A 45 9.54 14.22 4.86
N THR A 46 8.51 14.78 4.28
CA THR A 46 8.54 16.21 4.02
C THR A 46 8.16 17.01 5.21
N LYS A 47 7.64 16.38 6.24
CA LYS A 47 7.24 17.15 7.34
C LYS A 47 8.31 17.68 8.14
N LYS A 48 9.49 17.54 7.90
CA LYS A 48 10.47 18.03 8.69
C LYS A 48 10.63 19.41 8.44
N LYS A 49 10.56 20.21 8.87
CA LYS A 49 10.74 21.53 8.68
C LYS A 49 11.42 22.08 9.55
#